data_1475ad43f980ce9ba27d2fe6d409888c
#
_entry.id   1475ad43f980ce9ba27d2fe6d409888c
#
_cell.length_a   1.000
_cell.length_b   1.000
_cell.length_c   1.000
_cell.angle_alpha   90.00
_cell.angle_beta   90.00
_cell.angle_gamma   90.00
#
_symmetry.space_group_name_H-M   'P 1'
#
loop_
_entity.id
_entity.type
_entity.pdbx_description
1 polymer ?
#
loop_
_entity_poly.entity_id
_entity_poly.type
_entity_poly.pdbx_seq_one_letter_code
_entity_poly.pdbx_strand_id
1 'polypeptide(L)'
;HPARMVVDIHGMADHHGPDFCLGTGPQPGALEEMAVDILRTELEPFDVAVDSPFDASPHYTVTSLAQQHLGLAGLQIEVAARWRSPHDDAAAPAVSALSSALTVVDELLRDAA
;
A
#
# COMPACT_ATOMS: atom_id res chain seq x y z
N HIS A 1 -10.15 -10.30 -15.77
CA HIS A 1 -10.88 -10.05 -14.53
C HIS A 1 -11.12 -8.56 -14.34
N PRO A 2 -12.29 -8.16 -13.89
CA PRO A 2 -12.49 -6.77 -13.49
C PRO A 2 -11.58 -6.45 -12.29
N ALA A 3 -11.12 -5.20 -12.23
CA ALA A 3 -10.35 -4.73 -11.08
C ALA A 3 -11.20 -4.81 -9.81
N ARG A 4 -10.60 -5.25 -8.71
CA ARG A 4 -11.25 -5.35 -7.39
C ARG A 4 -10.66 -4.40 -6.38
N MET A 5 -9.44 -3.95 -6.61
CA MET A 5 -8.70 -3.05 -5.72
C MET A 5 -7.88 -2.06 -6.53
N VAL A 6 -7.86 -0.83 -6.06
CA VAL A 6 -6.94 0.20 -6.56
C VAL A 6 -5.85 0.37 -5.51
N VAL A 7 -4.61 0.27 -5.93
CA VAL A 7 -3.45 0.55 -5.08
C VAL A 7 -2.78 1.82 -5.59
N ASP A 8 -2.71 2.82 -4.73
CA ASP A 8 -2.15 4.13 -5.04
C ASP A 8 -0.83 4.30 -4.29
N ILE A 9 0.26 4.49 -5.03
CA ILE A 9 1.61 4.57 -4.44
C ILE A 9 2.07 6.01 -4.41
N HIS A 10 2.45 6.47 -3.23
CA HIS A 10 2.91 7.82 -2.97
C HIS A 10 4.29 7.82 -2.33
N GLY A 11 4.94 8.97 -2.36
CA GLY A 11 6.18 9.18 -1.62
C GLY A 11 5.93 9.95 -0.33
N MET A 12 6.62 9.57 0.73
CA MET A 12 6.63 10.34 1.97
C MET A 12 8.07 10.70 2.35
N ALA A 13 8.20 11.78 3.12
CA ALA A 13 9.51 12.20 3.62
C ALA A 13 10.02 11.23 4.69
N ASP A 14 11.35 11.07 4.77
CA ASP A 14 11.98 10.14 5.70
C ASP A 14 11.69 10.47 7.18
N HIS A 15 11.43 11.74 7.50
CA HIS A 15 11.21 12.15 8.89
C HIS A 15 9.93 11.54 9.51
N HIS A 16 9.03 10.98 8.69
CA HIS A 16 7.84 10.30 9.22
C HIS A 16 8.17 8.98 9.94
N GLY A 17 9.34 8.40 9.67
CA GLY A 17 9.88 7.27 10.40
C GLY A 17 9.80 5.93 9.71
N PRO A 18 8.61 5.39 9.38
CA PRO A 18 8.52 4.06 8.79
C PRO A 18 9.09 3.99 7.37
N ASP A 19 9.41 2.78 6.93
CA ASP A 19 9.83 2.53 5.57
C ASP A 19 8.65 2.61 4.60
N PHE A 20 7.51 2.06 5.02
CA PHE A 20 6.24 2.09 4.29
C PHE A 20 5.11 2.47 5.24
N CYS A 21 4.12 3.17 4.72
CA CYS A 21 2.88 3.42 5.45
C CYS A 21 1.70 3.01 4.58
N LEU A 22 0.86 2.12 5.11
CA LEU A 22 -0.34 1.64 4.43
C LEU A 22 -1.54 2.44 4.92
N GLY A 23 -2.21 3.13 4.01
CA GLY A 23 -3.43 3.86 4.32
C GLY A 23 -4.65 3.08 3.85
N THR A 24 -5.54 2.74 4.78
CA THR A 24 -6.67 1.87 4.48
C THR A 24 -7.93 2.59 4.05
N GLY A 25 -7.92 3.93 4.08
CA GLY A 25 -9.03 4.75 3.61
C GLY A 25 -10.15 4.92 4.62
N PRO A 26 -11.22 5.67 4.23
CA PRO A 26 -12.33 5.97 5.13
C PRO A 26 -13.28 4.80 5.35
N GLN A 27 -13.30 3.81 4.47
CA GLN A 27 -14.23 2.68 4.54
C GLN A 27 -13.52 1.36 4.24
N PRO A 28 -12.51 0.96 5.05
CA PRO A 28 -11.81 -0.30 4.82
C PRO A 28 -12.72 -1.49 5.06
N GLY A 29 -12.60 -2.51 4.21
CA GLY A 29 -13.32 -3.77 4.33
C GLY A 29 -12.38 -4.96 4.36
N ALA A 30 -12.92 -6.14 4.09
CA ALA A 30 -12.17 -7.39 4.17
C ALA A 30 -10.97 -7.44 3.21
N LEU A 31 -11.11 -6.89 2.00
CA LEU A 31 -10.01 -6.90 1.02
C LEU A 31 -8.85 -6.02 1.47
N GLU A 32 -9.13 -4.84 2.02
CA GLU A 32 -8.08 -3.97 2.55
C GLU A 32 -7.36 -4.64 3.73
N GLU A 33 -8.10 -5.29 4.63
CA GLU A 33 -7.52 -5.99 5.77
C GLU A 33 -6.63 -7.16 5.32
N MET A 34 -7.08 -7.94 4.35
CA MET A 34 -6.27 -9.02 3.75
C MET A 34 -4.99 -8.49 3.13
N ALA A 35 -5.10 -7.42 2.35
CA ALA A 35 -3.93 -6.82 1.70
C ALA A 35 -2.92 -6.30 2.72
N VAL A 36 -3.38 -5.66 3.79
CA VAL A 36 -2.51 -5.19 4.87
C VAL A 36 -1.75 -6.34 5.52
N ASP A 37 -2.43 -7.43 5.84
CA ASP A 37 -1.80 -8.59 6.47
C ASP A 37 -0.73 -9.21 5.56
N ILE A 38 -1.04 -9.36 4.28
CA ILE A 38 -0.10 -9.88 3.28
C ILE A 38 1.12 -8.97 3.18
N LEU A 39 0.90 -7.67 3.02
CA LEU A 39 1.99 -6.71 2.84
C LEU A 39 2.89 -6.65 4.07
N ARG A 40 2.35 -6.69 5.27
CA ARG A 40 3.15 -6.69 6.49
C ARG A 40 4.05 -7.91 6.59
N THR A 41 3.58 -9.07 6.15
CA THR A 41 4.37 -10.30 6.13
C THR A 41 5.42 -10.26 5.03
N GLU A 42 5.02 -9.91 3.82
CA GLU A 42 5.89 -9.96 2.64
C GLU A 42 6.95 -8.84 2.65
N LEU A 43 6.70 -7.74 3.34
CA LEU A 43 7.64 -6.63 3.44
C LEU A 43 8.60 -6.73 4.63
N GLU A 44 8.54 -7.79 5.44
CA GLU A 44 9.57 -8.01 6.45
C GLU A 44 10.95 -8.08 5.78
N PRO A 45 12.02 -7.51 6.36
CA PRO A 45 12.11 -6.87 7.67
C PRO A 45 11.88 -5.36 7.67
N PHE A 46 11.31 -4.78 6.62
CA PHE A 46 11.04 -3.35 6.56
C PHE A 46 9.99 -2.95 7.61
N ASP A 47 10.10 -1.71 8.08
CA ASP A 47 9.15 -1.15 9.03
C ASP A 47 7.91 -0.66 8.29
N VAL A 48 6.78 -1.30 8.58
CA VAL A 48 5.49 -1.01 7.94
C VAL A 48 4.51 -0.50 8.98
N ALA A 49 4.10 0.75 8.82
CA ALA A 49 3.05 1.36 9.63
C ALA A 49 1.70 1.25 8.90
N VAL A 50 0.62 1.26 9.68
CA VAL A 50 -0.74 1.22 9.13
C VAL A 50 -1.53 2.40 9.68
N ASP A 51 -2.09 3.21 8.78
CA ASP A 51 -2.97 4.34 9.07
C ASP A 51 -2.34 5.51 9.85
N SER A 52 -1.07 5.44 10.13
CA SER A 52 -0.33 6.52 10.76
C SER A 52 1.10 6.52 10.23
N PRO A 53 1.60 7.65 9.76
CA PRO A 53 1.03 9.00 9.78
C PRO A 53 -0.05 9.28 8.70
N PHE A 54 -0.26 8.37 7.74
CA PHE A 54 -1.19 8.59 6.63
C PHE A 54 -2.22 7.46 6.56
N ASP A 55 -3.50 7.79 6.63
CA ASP A 55 -4.60 6.80 6.60
C ASP A 55 -5.40 6.79 5.29
N ALA A 56 -5.09 7.70 4.35
CA ALA A 56 -5.80 7.85 3.08
C ALA A 56 -7.30 8.16 3.23
N SER A 57 -7.72 8.70 4.38
CA SER A 57 -9.12 9.03 4.63
C SER A 57 -9.60 10.33 3.97
N PRO A 58 -8.76 11.34 3.64
CA PRO A 58 -9.27 12.54 3.00
C PRO A 58 -9.99 12.22 1.70
N HIS A 59 -11.12 12.91 1.48
CA HIS A 59 -12.01 12.65 0.34
C HIS A 59 -11.38 12.84 -1.05
N TYR A 60 -10.28 13.57 -1.11
CA TYR A 60 -9.56 13.81 -2.37
C TYR A 60 -8.55 12.71 -2.72
N THR A 61 -8.38 11.71 -1.87
CA THR A 61 -7.45 10.61 -2.17
C THR A 61 -8.04 9.63 -3.16
N VAL A 62 -7.18 8.97 -3.93
CA VAL A 62 -7.60 7.90 -4.85
C VAL A 62 -8.25 6.76 -4.08
N THR A 63 -7.72 6.42 -2.90
CA THR A 63 -8.27 5.38 -2.03
C THR A 63 -9.71 5.70 -1.61
N SER A 64 -9.95 6.92 -1.18
CA SER A 64 -11.31 7.38 -0.82
C SER A 64 -12.25 7.30 -2.02
N LEU A 65 -11.81 7.76 -3.18
CA LEU A 65 -12.61 7.70 -4.41
C LEU A 65 -12.98 6.26 -4.76
N ALA A 66 -12.02 5.35 -4.71
CA ALA A 66 -12.26 3.93 -5.00
C ALA A 66 -13.32 3.34 -4.08
N GLN A 67 -13.17 3.55 -2.78
CA GLN A 67 -14.09 2.99 -1.78
C GLN A 67 -15.47 3.61 -1.81
N GLN A 68 -15.56 4.93 -1.90
CA GLN A 68 -16.82 5.65 -1.73
C GLN A 68 -17.61 5.83 -3.02
N HIS A 69 -16.95 5.86 -4.17
CA HIS A 69 -17.60 6.20 -5.43
C HIS A 69 -17.52 5.13 -6.51
N LEU A 70 -16.53 4.24 -6.45
CA LEU A 70 -16.33 3.23 -7.49
C LEU A 70 -16.72 1.81 -7.07
N GLY A 71 -17.06 1.61 -5.80
CA GLY A 71 -17.39 0.29 -5.29
C GLY A 71 -16.21 -0.69 -5.32
N LEU A 72 -14.99 -0.17 -5.23
CA LEU A 72 -13.77 -0.96 -5.24
C LEU A 72 -13.09 -0.87 -3.88
N ALA A 73 -12.30 -1.89 -3.55
CA ALA A 73 -11.34 -1.76 -2.46
C ALA A 73 -10.26 -0.75 -2.86
N GLY A 74 -9.67 -0.09 -1.89
CA GLY A 74 -8.62 0.89 -2.11
C GLY A 74 -7.56 0.83 -1.02
N LEU A 75 -6.31 1.00 -1.42
CA LEU A 75 -5.19 1.02 -0.48
C LEU A 75 -4.17 2.03 -0.97
N GLN A 76 -3.67 2.88 -0.06
CA GLN A 76 -2.57 3.79 -0.35
C GLN A 76 -1.30 3.24 0.28
N ILE A 77 -0.19 3.26 -0.47
CA ILE A 77 1.12 2.88 0.04
C ILE A 77 2.04 4.07 -0.08
N GLU A 78 2.48 4.60 1.06
CA GLU A 78 3.50 5.63 1.13
C GLU A 78 4.87 4.97 1.25
N VAL A 79 5.82 5.39 0.42
CA VAL A 79 7.18 4.86 0.41
C VAL A 79 8.15 5.96 0.85
N ALA A 80 8.95 5.69 1.85
CA ALA A 80 9.93 6.65 2.36
C ALA A 80 10.94 7.05 1.27
N ALA A 81 11.36 8.32 1.30
CA ALA A 81 12.25 8.89 0.27
C ALA A 81 13.55 8.09 0.10
N ARG A 82 14.11 7.53 1.19
CA ARG A 82 15.34 6.74 1.14
C ARG A 82 15.25 5.50 0.27
N TRP A 83 14.04 5.00 0.00
CA TRP A 83 13.82 3.80 -0.81
C TRP A 83 13.39 4.11 -2.24
N ARG A 84 13.30 5.39 -2.63
CA ARG A 84 12.78 5.80 -3.94
C ARG A 84 13.83 6.36 -4.89
N SER A 85 15.09 6.43 -4.48
CA SER A 85 16.13 7.02 -5.35
C SER A 85 16.46 6.07 -6.50
N PRO A 86 16.26 6.47 -7.77
CA PRO A 86 16.58 5.62 -8.93
C PRO A 86 18.09 5.48 -9.17
N HIS A 87 18.90 6.33 -8.52
CA HIS A 87 20.33 6.36 -8.67
C HIS A 87 21.09 5.74 -7.49
N ASP A 88 20.35 5.19 -6.52
CA ASP A 88 20.92 4.60 -5.31
C ASP A 88 20.58 3.11 -5.29
N ASP A 89 21.59 2.27 -5.49
CA ASP A 89 21.42 0.81 -5.44
C ASP A 89 20.87 0.32 -4.09
N ALA A 90 21.04 1.10 -3.02
CA ALA A 90 20.51 0.77 -1.71
C ALA A 90 18.97 0.79 -1.67
N ALA A 91 18.32 1.49 -2.61
CA ALA A 91 16.86 1.50 -2.72
C ALA A 91 16.28 0.25 -3.38
N ALA A 92 17.08 -0.45 -4.19
CA ALA A 92 16.60 -1.59 -4.97
C ALA A 92 15.95 -2.72 -4.14
N PRO A 93 16.47 -3.10 -2.95
CA PRO A 93 15.83 -4.14 -2.14
C PRO A 93 14.40 -3.80 -1.73
N ALA A 94 14.12 -2.56 -1.39
CA ALA A 94 12.78 -2.13 -0.99
C ALA A 94 11.81 -2.13 -2.18
N VAL A 95 12.25 -1.64 -3.34
CA VAL A 95 11.45 -1.64 -4.57
C VAL A 95 11.13 -3.07 -4.99
N SER A 96 12.12 -3.95 -4.96
CA SER A 96 11.95 -5.37 -5.30
C SER A 96 10.99 -6.06 -4.33
N ALA A 97 11.12 -5.79 -3.03
CA ALA A 97 10.24 -6.37 -2.01
C ALA A 97 8.79 -5.90 -2.21
N LEU A 98 8.58 -4.62 -2.49
CA LEU A 98 7.25 -4.08 -2.74
C LEU A 98 6.61 -4.69 -4.00
N SER A 99 7.37 -4.80 -5.08
CA SER A 99 6.89 -5.41 -6.32
C SER A 99 6.47 -6.86 -6.10
N SER A 100 7.29 -7.64 -5.40
CA SER A 100 6.97 -9.03 -5.07
C SER A 100 5.75 -9.14 -4.15
N ALA A 101 5.65 -8.26 -3.14
CA ALA A 101 4.53 -8.24 -2.21
C ALA A 101 3.21 -7.93 -2.93
N LEU A 102 3.22 -6.97 -3.85
CA LEU A 102 2.02 -6.64 -4.64
C LEU A 102 1.59 -7.78 -5.55
N THR A 103 2.54 -8.56 -6.07
CA THR A 103 2.23 -9.75 -6.85
C THR A 103 1.51 -10.79 -5.98
N VAL A 104 1.95 -11.00 -4.74
CA VAL A 104 1.29 -11.92 -3.80
C VAL A 104 -0.12 -11.43 -3.47
N VAL A 105 -0.29 -10.13 -3.23
CA VAL A 105 -1.61 -9.52 -3.00
C VAL A 105 -2.54 -9.81 -4.17
N ASP A 106 -2.08 -9.55 -5.40
CA ASP A 106 -2.88 -9.76 -6.60
C ASP A 106 -3.33 -11.22 -6.73
N GLU A 107 -2.41 -12.17 -6.55
CA GLU A 107 -2.71 -13.59 -6.64
C GLU A 107 -3.74 -14.03 -5.59
N LEU A 108 -3.55 -13.62 -4.34
CA LEU A 108 -4.44 -14.04 -3.25
C LEU A 108 -5.82 -13.38 -3.34
N LEU A 109 -5.90 -12.13 -3.78
CA LEU A 109 -7.19 -11.48 -3.97
C LEU A 109 -7.99 -12.04 -5.14
N ARG A 110 -7.33 -12.54 -6.18
CA ARG A 110 -8.03 -13.23 -7.27
C ARG A 110 -8.72 -14.49 -6.77
N ASP A 111 -8.07 -15.21 -5.87
CA ASP A 111 -8.59 -16.47 -5.32
C ASP A 111 -9.68 -16.23 -4.27
N ALA A 112 -9.80 -15.03 -3.73
CA ALA A 112 -10.76 -14.68 -2.69
C ALA A 112 -12.14 -14.28 -3.22
N ALA A 113 -12.42 -14.50 -4.48
CA ALA A 113 -13.67 -14.08 -5.12
C ALA A 113 -14.91 -14.85 -4.60
#